data_063a03d1e145da53d7f1626429b52864
#
_entry.id   063a03d1e145da53d7f1626429b52864
#
_cell.length_a   1.000
_cell.length_b   1.000
_cell.length_c   1.000
_cell.angle_alpha   90.00
_cell.angle_beta   90.00
_cell.angle_gamma   90.00
#
_symmetry.space_group_name_H-M   'P 1'
#
loop_
_entity.id
_entity.type
_entity.pdbx_description
1 polymer ?
#
loop_
_entity_poly.entity_id
_entity_poly.type
_entity_poly.pdbx_seq_one_letter_code
_entity_poly.pdbx_strand_id
1 'polypeptide(L)'
;MAEQKRDYYEVLGVDKNADEAAIKKAYRALAKKYHPDMNPGDAEAEKKFKEASEAYAVLSDADKRRQYDQYGHAAFDGGAGGAGGFDFSGADFGDIFGDIFGDFFGGGGRRTGGARNNGPMKGANLRTSVRITFEEAVFGCKKEIELTVKETCKTCNGSGAKPGTSPETCSKCGGKGQVVFTQQSFFGTVRNVQACPDCQGTGKVIKEKCADCRGTGYIPMKKRYSVDIPAGIDNGQSTRMPGLGEPGTNGGPRGDVLVEVIVSRHPIFQRQDMNIYSTVPVSFAVAALGGEIFIDTVDGKVIYDVKAGTQTDTKVRLKGKGVPSWRNREIRGDHYVTLVVQVPDKLSNEAKELLKKFDEATMDSLTAVQRATGSDKDTDGKDGKDGKDGKKKKFWK
;
A
#
# COMPACT_ATOMS: atom_id res chain seq x y z
N MET A 1 -44.85 -10.94 19.72
CA MET A 1 -45.53 -10.80 18.42
C MET A 1 -44.41 -10.85 17.37
N ALA A 2 -44.46 -11.82 16.45
CA ALA A 2 -43.44 -11.89 15.39
C ALA A 2 -43.60 -10.66 14.48
N GLU A 3 -42.54 -9.86 14.33
CA GLU A 3 -42.52 -8.73 13.41
C GLU A 3 -42.74 -9.27 11.99
N GLN A 4 -43.81 -8.89 11.32
CA GLN A 4 -44.07 -9.29 9.95
C GLN A 4 -43.00 -8.64 9.06
N LYS A 5 -42.17 -9.45 8.41
CA LYS A 5 -41.15 -8.99 7.44
C LYS A 5 -41.90 -8.31 6.26
N ARG A 6 -41.42 -7.13 5.82
CA ARG A 6 -41.94 -6.40 4.68
C ARG A 6 -41.58 -7.11 3.37
N ASP A 7 -42.46 -6.96 2.35
CA ASP A 7 -42.16 -7.48 1.00
C ASP A 7 -40.83 -6.92 0.46
N TYR A 8 -40.01 -7.77 -0.10
CA TYR A 8 -38.70 -7.39 -0.60
C TYR A 8 -38.74 -6.39 -1.76
N TYR A 9 -39.80 -6.41 -2.59
CA TYR A 9 -40.01 -5.41 -3.62
C TYR A 9 -40.35 -4.04 -3.01
N GLU A 10 -41.16 -4.03 -1.95
CA GLU A 10 -41.45 -2.80 -1.20
C GLU A 10 -40.24 -2.26 -0.46
N VAL A 11 -39.37 -3.12 0.11
CA VAL A 11 -38.14 -2.72 0.79
C VAL A 11 -37.20 -2.02 -0.18
N LEU A 12 -37.07 -2.52 -1.41
CA LEU A 12 -36.26 -1.89 -2.44
C LEU A 12 -36.96 -0.74 -3.16
N GLY A 13 -38.30 -0.60 -3.01
CA GLY A 13 -39.09 0.41 -3.70
C GLY A 13 -39.17 0.19 -5.21
N VAL A 14 -39.27 -1.07 -5.66
CA VAL A 14 -39.37 -1.47 -7.06
C VAL A 14 -40.65 -2.27 -7.32
N ASP A 15 -41.10 -2.26 -8.57
CA ASP A 15 -42.24 -3.08 -9.02
C ASP A 15 -41.87 -4.57 -9.06
N LYS A 16 -42.86 -5.47 -8.85
CA LYS A 16 -42.67 -6.94 -8.92
C LYS A 16 -42.16 -7.42 -10.28
N ASN A 17 -42.40 -6.64 -11.33
CA ASN A 17 -41.93 -6.95 -12.69
C ASN A 17 -40.59 -6.24 -13.02
N ALA A 18 -39.97 -5.57 -12.05
CA ALA A 18 -38.69 -4.86 -12.26
C ALA A 18 -37.62 -5.79 -12.80
N ASP A 19 -36.82 -5.32 -13.76
CA ASP A 19 -35.65 -6.02 -14.28
C ASP A 19 -34.52 -6.01 -13.26
N GLU A 20 -33.54 -6.86 -13.50
CA GLU A 20 -32.35 -6.99 -12.64
C GLU A 20 -31.57 -5.66 -12.52
N ALA A 21 -31.55 -4.86 -13.60
CA ALA A 21 -30.87 -3.57 -13.61
C ALA A 21 -31.58 -2.55 -12.71
N ALA A 22 -32.89 -2.53 -12.68
CA ALA A 22 -33.69 -1.68 -11.80
C ALA A 22 -33.52 -2.09 -10.33
N ILE A 23 -33.58 -3.39 -10.02
CA ILE A 23 -33.33 -3.94 -8.68
C ILE A 23 -31.97 -3.52 -8.18
N LYS A 24 -30.90 -3.71 -8.98
CA LYS A 24 -29.55 -3.33 -8.65
C LYS A 24 -29.37 -1.82 -8.45
N LYS A 25 -30.03 -1.00 -9.25
CA LYS A 25 -30.02 0.46 -9.14
C LYS A 25 -30.67 0.92 -7.85
N ALA A 26 -31.83 0.37 -7.51
CA ALA A 26 -32.58 0.68 -6.29
C ALA A 26 -31.78 0.30 -5.04
N TYR A 27 -31.22 -0.91 -5.01
CA TYR A 27 -30.33 -1.33 -3.92
C TYR A 27 -29.13 -0.40 -3.73
N ARG A 28 -28.42 -0.03 -4.80
CA ARG A 28 -27.27 0.88 -4.71
C ARG A 28 -27.64 2.24 -4.12
N ALA A 29 -28.81 2.76 -4.44
CA ALA A 29 -29.32 4.03 -3.89
C ALA A 29 -29.57 3.92 -2.38
N LEU A 30 -30.23 2.84 -1.95
CA LEU A 30 -30.52 2.57 -0.53
C LEU A 30 -29.24 2.27 0.26
N ALA A 31 -28.36 1.45 -0.28
CA ALA A 31 -27.08 1.12 0.33
C ALA A 31 -26.20 2.36 0.55
N LYS A 32 -26.16 3.28 -0.41
CA LYS A 32 -25.44 4.56 -0.25
C LYS A 32 -26.11 5.46 0.80
N LYS A 33 -27.43 5.49 0.84
CA LYS A 33 -28.20 6.35 1.77
C LYS A 33 -28.08 5.90 3.22
N TYR A 34 -28.10 4.59 3.46
CA TYR A 34 -28.12 3.99 4.80
C TYR A 34 -26.78 3.30 5.17
N HIS A 35 -25.68 3.63 4.47
CA HIS A 35 -24.37 3.06 4.76
C HIS A 35 -23.94 3.38 6.19
N PRO A 36 -23.37 2.41 6.95
CA PRO A 36 -22.90 2.64 8.32
C PRO A 36 -21.89 3.77 8.44
N ASP A 37 -20.98 3.92 7.47
CA ASP A 37 -19.97 4.99 7.46
C ASP A 37 -20.58 6.39 7.28
N MET A 38 -21.74 6.48 6.63
CA MET A 38 -22.44 7.74 6.41
C MET A 38 -23.44 8.06 7.53
N ASN A 39 -23.85 7.05 8.31
CA ASN A 39 -24.82 7.16 9.40
C ASN A 39 -24.30 6.43 10.66
N PRO A 40 -23.17 6.87 11.23
CA PRO A 40 -22.57 6.18 12.37
C PRO A 40 -23.47 6.28 13.60
N GLY A 41 -23.85 5.11 14.15
CA GLY A 41 -24.67 5.03 15.37
C GLY A 41 -26.19 5.17 15.17
N ASP A 42 -26.68 5.27 13.93
CA ASP A 42 -28.12 5.29 13.63
C ASP A 42 -28.67 3.86 13.46
N ALA A 43 -29.31 3.34 14.50
CA ALA A 43 -29.91 2.01 14.52
C ALA A 43 -31.05 1.83 13.47
N GLU A 44 -31.77 2.90 13.10
CA GLU A 44 -32.79 2.82 12.06
C GLU A 44 -32.17 2.72 10.66
N ALA A 45 -31.08 3.46 10.41
CA ALA A 45 -30.33 3.36 9.17
C ALA A 45 -29.72 1.97 9.01
N GLU A 46 -29.17 1.40 10.09
CA GLU A 46 -28.62 0.04 10.10
C GLU A 46 -29.71 -1.01 9.81
N LYS A 47 -30.90 -0.89 10.42
CA LYS A 47 -32.03 -1.79 10.16
C LYS A 47 -32.47 -1.73 8.68
N LYS A 48 -32.60 -0.53 8.13
CA LYS A 48 -32.98 -0.33 6.72
C LYS A 48 -31.89 -0.84 5.75
N PHE A 49 -30.64 -0.71 6.12
CA PHE A 49 -29.53 -1.25 5.33
C PHE A 49 -29.56 -2.78 5.31
N LYS A 50 -29.80 -3.43 6.46
CA LYS A 50 -29.95 -4.88 6.59
C LYS A 50 -31.11 -5.41 5.75
N GLU A 51 -32.27 -4.80 5.89
CA GLU A 51 -33.48 -5.16 5.12
C GLU A 51 -33.25 -5.01 3.59
N ALA A 52 -32.64 -3.91 3.15
CA ALA A 52 -32.34 -3.69 1.73
C ALA A 52 -31.30 -4.72 1.19
N SER A 53 -30.32 -5.12 2.01
CA SER A 53 -29.31 -6.11 1.64
C SER A 53 -29.90 -7.52 1.55
N GLU A 54 -30.80 -7.89 2.46
CA GLU A 54 -31.55 -9.15 2.44
C GLU A 54 -32.43 -9.23 1.20
N ALA A 55 -33.21 -8.18 0.93
CA ALA A 55 -34.06 -8.09 -0.26
C ALA A 55 -33.26 -8.23 -1.56
N TYR A 56 -32.11 -7.56 -1.67
CA TYR A 56 -31.27 -7.66 -2.84
C TYR A 56 -30.66 -9.05 -3.01
N ALA A 57 -30.24 -9.70 -1.92
CA ALA A 57 -29.66 -11.05 -1.97
C ALA A 57 -30.66 -12.11 -2.51
N VAL A 58 -31.93 -11.90 -2.33
CA VAL A 58 -33.01 -12.77 -2.85
C VAL A 58 -33.40 -12.37 -4.27
N LEU A 59 -33.66 -11.09 -4.51
CA LEU A 59 -34.22 -10.62 -5.79
C LEU A 59 -33.20 -10.49 -6.92
N SER A 60 -31.92 -10.48 -6.62
CA SER A 60 -30.83 -10.43 -7.64
C SER A 60 -30.52 -11.79 -8.29
N ASP A 61 -30.93 -12.88 -7.68
CA ASP A 61 -30.75 -14.23 -8.20
C ASP A 61 -32.06 -14.73 -8.78
N ALA A 62 -32.07 -15.12 -10.05
CA ALA A 62 -33.25 -15.54 -10.77
C ALA A 62 -33.97 -16.75 -10.16
N ASP A 63 -33.24 -17.69 -9.54
CA ASP A 63 -33.79 -18.88 -8.93
C ASP A 63 -34.41 -18.56 -7.56
N LYS A 64 -33.72 -17.75 -6.75
CA LYS A 64 -34.23 -17.28 -5.45
C LYS A 64 -35.41 -16.37 -5.63
N ARG A 65 -35.38 -15.47 -6.61
CA ARG A 65 -36.51 -14.60 -6.94
C ARG A 65 -37.75 -15.40 -7.29
N ARG A 66 -37.63 -16.45 -8.13
CA ARG A 66 -38.76 -17.36 -8.46
C ARG A 66 -39.31 -18.07 -7.22
N GLN A 67 -38.43 -18.53 -6.32
CA GLN A 67 -38.88 -19.14 -5.07
C GLN A 67 -39.57 -18.14 -4.15
N TYR A 68 -39.06 -16.90 -4.09
CA TYR A 68 -39.71 -15.82 -3.35
C TYR A 68 -41.08 -15.45 -3.92
N ASP A 69 -41.20 -15.36 -5.25
CA ASP A 69 -42.46 -15.03 -5.94
C ASP A 69 -43.52 -16.11 -5.73
N GLN A 70 -43.13 -17.37 -5.54
CA GLN A 70 -44.06 -18.50 -5.30
C GLN A 70 -44.42 -18.69 -3.83
N TYR A 71 -43.48 -18.56 -2.93
CA TYR A 71 -43.69 -18.95 -1.52
C TYR A 71 -43.45 -17.81 -0.52
N GLY A 72 -43.15 -16.61 -0.98
CA GLY A 72 -42.86 -15.45 -0.12
C GLY A 72 -41.68 -15.70 0.82
N HIS A 73 -41.73 -15.05 1.98
CA HIS A 73 -40.70 -15.21 3.03
C HIS A 73 -40.62 -16.64 3.56
N ALA A 74 -41.71 -17.41 3.48
CA ALA A 74 -41.71 -18.79 3.95
C ALA A 74 -40.73 -19.73 3.21
N ALA A 75 -40.32 -19.35 2.00
CA ALA A 75 -39.27 -20.07 1.26
C ALA A 75 -37.90 -20.02 1.93
N PHE A 76 -37.68 -19.02 2.79
CA PHE A 76 -36.38 -18.73 3.40
C PHE A 76 -36.39 -18.80 4.94
N ASP A 77 -37.60 -18.82 5.58
CA ASP A 77 -37.76 -18.88 7.04
C ASP A 77 -37.84 -20.33 7.59
N GLY A 78 -37.84 -21.37 6.75
CA GLY A 78 -38.07 -22.75 7.14
C GLY A 78 -36.77 -23.54 7.33
N GLY A 79 -36.31 -23.70 8.55
CA GLY A 79 -35.30 -24.69 8.92
C GLY A 79 -35.86 -26.12 8.97
N ALA A 80 -36.07 -26.77 7.81
CA ALA A 80 -36.17 -28.23 7.70
C ALA A 80 -36.08 -28.69 6.23
N GLY A 81 -34.91 -29.17 5.81
CA GLY A 81 -34.79 -30.08 4.66
C GLY A 81 -34.53 -29.45 3.30
N GLY A 82 -33.32 -29.05 2.99
CA GLY A 82 -32.86 -28.83 1.62
C GLY A 82 -31.79 -27.75 1.54
N ALA A 83 -30.57 -28.16 1.30
CA ALA A 83 -29.35 -27.42 0.92
C ALA A 83 -29.44 -25.87 0.82
N GLY A 84 -29.13 -25.16 1.92
CA GLY A 84 -28.84 -23.71 1.86
C GLY A 84 -29.68 -22.81 2.74
N GLY A 85 -30.19 -23.27 3.89
CA GLY A 85 -30.86 -22.41 4.89
C GLY A 85 -29.84 -21.46 5.54
N PHE A 86 -29.89 -20.19 5.19
CA PHE A 86 -29.15 -19.14 5.93
C PHE A 86 -30.04 -18.65 7.07
N ASP A 87 -29.66 -19.01 8.30
CA ASP A 87 -30.27 -18.44 9.50
C ASP A 87 -29.68 -17.03 9.72
N PHE A 88 -30.48 -16.02 9.41
CA PHE A 88 -30.11 -14.60 9.57
C PHE A 88 -30.36 -14.05 10.99
N SER A 89 -30.80 -14.90 11.95
CA SER A 89 -31.33 -14.38 13.21
C SER A 89 -30.34 -14.30 14.38
N GLY A 90 -29.04 -14.61 14.19
CA GLY A 90 -28.16 -14.64 15.35
C GLY A 90 -26.65 -14.58 15.17
N ALA A 91 -26.14 -14.43 13.96
CA ALA A 91 -24.70 -14.41 13.74
C ALA A 91 -24.17 -12.97 13.55
N ASP A 92 -23.02 -12.73 14.14
CA ASP A 92 -22.26 -11.48 14.07
C ASP A 92 -22.06 -11.04 12.61
N PHE A 93 -22.72 -9.93 12.24
CA PHE A 93 -22.89 -9.46 10.86
C PHE A 93 -21.55 -9.10 10.15
N GLY A 94 -20.44 -8.99 10.92
CA GLY A 94 -19.12 -8.64 10.41
C GLY A 94 -18.45 -9.77 9.64
N ASP A 95 -18.59 -11.02 10.07
CA ASP A 95 -17.90 -12.17 9.47
C ASP A 95 -18.63 -12.72 8.24
N ILE A 96 -19.97 -12.73 8.25
CA ILE A 96 -20.76 -13.23 7.11
C ILE A 96 -20.82 -12.20 5.97
N PHE A 97 -20.77 -10.90 6.30
CA PHE A 97 -20.73 -9.83 5.30
C PHE A 97 -19.38 -9.76 4.56
N GLY A 98 -18.28 -10.05 5.26
CA GLY A 98 -16.94 -10.13 4.66
C GLY A 98 -16.81 -11.27 3.65
N ASP A 99 -17.35 -12.44 3.95
CA ASP A 99 -17.22 -13.62 3.10
C ASP A 99 -18.19 -13.59 1.89
N ILE A 100 -19.43 -13.13 2.05
CA ILE A 100 -20.41 -13.09 0.95
C ILE A 100 -20.20 -11.85 0.07
N PHE A 101 -19.89 -10.70 0.64
CA PHE A 101 -19.71 -9.45 -0.10
C PHE A 101 -18.34 -9.33 -0.74
N GLY A 102 -17.28 -9.88 -0.11
CA GLY A 102 -15.95 -9.98 -0.69
C GLY A 102 -15.88 -10.86 -1.94
N ASP A 103 -16.67 -11.90 -1.98
CA ASP A 103 -16.74 -12.84 -3.12
C ASP A 103 -17.66 -12.34 -4.26
N PHE A 104 -18.67 -11.51 -3.96
CA PHE A 104 -19.64 -11.03 -4.93
C PHE A 104 -19.30 -9.65 -5.54
N PHE A 105 -18.64 -8.75 -4.80
CA PHE A 105 -18.26 -7.41 -5.28
C PHE A 105 -16.79 -7.25 -5.67
N GLY A 106 -15.93 -8.15 -5.24
CA GLY A 106 -14.50 -8.19 -5.58
C GLY A 106 -14.20 -8.96 -6.83
N GLY A 107 -14.87 -8.67 -7.95
CA GLY A 107 -14.45 -9.09 -9.30
C GLY A 107 -14.15 -10.57 -9.51
N GLY A 108 -15.17 -11.38 -9.78
CA GLY A 108 -15.09 -12.53 -10.67
C GLY A 108 -14.08 -13.61 -10.34
N GLY A 109 -14.26 -14.37 -9.28
CA GLY A 109 -13.50 -15.60 -9.06
C GLY A 109 -14.30 -16.58 -8.23
N ARG A 110 -15.10 -17.43 -8.88
CA ARG A 110 -15.69 -18.62 -8.27
C ARG A 110 -14.61 -19.45 -7.59
N ARG A 111 -14.43 -19.28 -6.29
CA ARG A 111 -13.78 -20.29 -5.44
C ARG A 111 -14.83 -21.29 -5.00
N THR A 112 -15.33 -22.07 -5.93
CA THR A 112 -15.91 -23.38 -5.60
C THR A 112 -14.82 -24.21 -4.93
N GLY A 113 -15.12 -24.70 -3.73
CA GLY A 113 -14.22 -25.55 -2.95
C GLY A 113 -13.52 -26.61 -3.78
N GLY A 114 -12.26 -26.51 -3.86
CA GLY A 114 -11.27 -27.56 -3.78
C GLY A 114 -11.23 -28.70 -4.72
N ALA A 115 -11.45 -28.59 -6.02
CA ALA A 115 -10.71 -29.42 -6.94
C ALA A 115 -9.47 -28.65 -7.37
N ARG A 116 -8.30 -28.90 -6.79
CA ARG A 116 -7.05 -28.46 -7.37
C ARG A 116 -7.00 -29.07 -8.79
N ASN A 117 -7.34 -28.24 -9.78
CA ASN A 117 -7.26 -28.61 -11.16
C ASN A 117 -5.81 -29.01 -11.45
N ASN A 118 -5.57 -30.22 -11.94
CA ASN A 118 -4.31 -30.68 -12.53
C ASN A 118 -4.00 -29.91 -13.83
N GLY A 119 -4.69 -28.82 -14.11
CA GLY A 119 -4.45 -27.94 -15.25
C GLY A 119 -3.15 -27.14 -15.12
N PRO A 120 -2.72 -26.49 -16.22
CA PRO A 120 -1.56 -25.61 -16.23
C PRO A 120 -1.72 -24.49 -15.21
N MET A 121 -0.79 -24.39 -14.27
CA MET A 121 -0.81 -23.35 -13.24
C MET A 121 0.40 -22.44 -13.38
N LYS A 122 0.16 -21.12 -13.30
CA LYS A 122 1.24 -20.12 -13.34
C LYS A 122 2.19 -20.31 -12.15
N GLY A 123 3.48 -20.16 -12.41
CA GLY A 123 4.52 -20.21 -11.38
C GLY A 123 4.41 -19.05 -10.38
N ALA A 124 5.02 -19.23 -9.22
CA ALA A 124 5.07 -18.20 -8.20
C ALA A 124 5.89 -16.97 -8.66
N ASN A 125 5.47 -15.80 -8.21
CA ASN A 125 6.24 -14.59 -8.44
C ASN A 125 7.43 -14.54 -7.48
N LEU A 126 8.59 -14.11 -7.99
CA LEU A 126 9.77 -13.81 -7.20
C LEU A 126 9.77 -12.34 -6.80
N ARG A 127 10.22 -12.04 -5.59
CA ARG A 127 10.41 -10.68 -5.10
C ARG A 127 11.88 -10.45 -4.83
N THR A 128 12.37 -9.29 -5.23
CA THR A 128 13.71 -8.81 -4.95
C THR A 128 13.68 -7.31 -4.78
N SER A 129 14.74 -6.74 -4.20
CA SER A 129 14.85 -5.30 -4.04
C SER A 129 16.12 -4.79 -4.73
N VAL A 130 16.05 -3.56 -5.21
CA VAL A 130 17.19 -2.84 -5.79
C VAL A 130 17.31 -1.47 -5.12
N ARG A 131 18.53 -1.11 -4.75
CA ARG A 131 18.81 0.22 -4.19
C ARG A 131 19.30 1.15 -5.28
N ILE A 132 18.71 2.34 -5.33
CA ILE A 132 19.04 3.41 -6.27
C ILE A 132 19.30 4.71 -5.53
N THR A 133 19.96 5.66 -6.19
CA THR A 133 20.15 7.02 -5.65
C THR A 133 18.88 7.86 -5.88
N PHE A 134 18.85 9.03 -5.27
CA PHE A 134 17.76 9.98 -5.43
C PHE A 134 17.64 10.45 -6.89
N GLU A 135 18.77 10.79 -7.53
CA GLU A 135 18.83 11.23 -8.92
C GLU A 135 18.38 10.12 -9.87
N GLU A 136 18.81 8.87 -9.62
CA GLU A 136 18.36 7.72 -10.39
C GLU A 136 16.85 7.50 -10.28
N ALA A 137 16.24 7.81 -9.13
CA ALA A 137 14.79 7.76 -8.97
C ALA A 137 14.08 8.88 -9.75
N VAL A 138 14.68 10.09 -9.82
CA VAL A 138 14.13 11.22 -10.55
C VAL A 138 14.19 11.00 -12.05
N PHE A 139 15.36 10.61 -12.58
CA PHE A 139 15.60 10.53 -14.04
C PHE A 139 15.30 9.13 -14.62
N GLY A 140 15.19 8.12 -13.77
CA GLY A 140 15.16 6.73 -14.18
C GLY A 140 16.54 6.19 -14.47
N CYS A 141 16.69 4.88 -14.39
CA CYS A 141 17.96 4.21 -14.65
C CYS A 141 17.76 2.75 -15.07
N LYS A 142 18.83 2.15 -15.57
CA LYS A 142 18.93 0.70 -15.79
C LYS A 142 19.85 0.10 -14.73
N LYS A 143 19.36 -0.91 -14.02
CA LYS A 143 20.12 -1.62 -13.01
C LYS A 143 20.20 -3.10 -13.33
N GLU A 144 21.36 -3.68 -13.07
CA GLU A 144 21.52 -5.13 -13.14
C GLU A 144 21.21 -5.75 -11.78
N ILE A 145 20.39 -6.78 -11.79
CA ILE A 145 20.09 -7.59 -10.62
C ILE A 145 20.50 -9.04 -10.87
N GLU A 146 21.02 -9.70 -9.85
CA GLU A 146 21.36 -11.11 -9.89
C GLU A 146 20.30 -11.90 -9.13
N LEU A 147 19.66 -12.84 -9.82
CA LEU A 147 18.60 -13.66 -9.26
C LEU A 147 18.92 -15.14 -9.44
N THR A 148 18.62 -15.91 -8.40
CA THR A 148 18.64 -17.37 -8.50
C THR A 148 17.25 -17.82 -8.97
N VAL A 149 17.17 -18.26 -10.21
CA VAL A 149 15.93 -18.75 -10.83
C VAL A 149 16.02 -20.24 -11.09
N LYS A 150 14.90 -20.94 -11.01
CA LYS A 150 14.83 -22.35 -11.38
C LYS A 150 14.72 -22.49 -12.90
N GLU A 151 15.70 -23.13 -13.50
CA GLU A 151 15.70 -23.47 -14.93
C GLU A 151 15.38 -24.94 -15.12
N THR A 152 14.75 -25.24 -16.25
CA THR A 152 14.46 -26.64 -16.63
C THR A 152 15.75 -27.43 -16.71
N CYS A 153 15.82 -28.55 -16.03
CA CYS A 153 16.97 -29.45 -16.07
C CYS A 153 17.17 -29.98 -17.48
N LYS A 154 18.33 -29.68 -18.05
CA LYS A 154 18.65 -30.09 -19.43
C LYS A 154 18.77 -31.62 -19.60
N THR A 155 19.16 -32.32 -18.53
CA THR A 155 19.38 -33.77 -18.52
C THR A 155 18.06 -34.55 -18.61
N CYS A 156 17.03 -34.12 -17.91
CA CYS A 156 15.73 -34.79 -17.92
C CYS A 156 14.62 -33.99 -18.58
N ASN A 157 14.92 -32.83 -19.19
CA ASN A 157 13.96 -31.95 -19.84
C ASN A 157 12.72 -31.63 -18.99
N GLY A 158 12.94 -31.47 -17.67
CA GLY A 158 11.87 -31.11 -16.72
C GLY A 158 11.07 -32.27 -16.16
N SER A 159 11.30 -33.53 -16.61
CA SER A 159 10.57 -34.71 -16.16
C SER A 159 10.91 -35.10 -14.70
N GLY A 160 12.11 -34.75 -14.23
CA GLY A 160 12.64 -35.18 -12.94
C GLY A 160 13.10 -36.66 -12.93
N ALA A 161 12.78 -37.44 -13.99
CA ALA A 161 13.18 -38.82 -14.11
C ALA A 161 14.55 -38.95 -14.75
N LYS A 162 15.25 -40.05 -14.47
CA LYS A 162 16.51 -40.40 -15.12
C LYS A 162 16.33 -40.50 -16.63
N PRO A 163 17.27 -40.04 -17.47
CA PRO A 163 17.20 -40.20 -18.91
C PRO A 163 16.93 -41.67 -19.32
N GLY A 164 15.96 -41.86 -20.23
CA GLY A 164 15.50 -43.18 -20.61
C GLY A 164 14.37 -43.75 -19.79
N THR A 165 13.97 -43.08 -18.68
CA THR A 165 12.81 -43.42 -17.87
C THR A 165 11.79 -42.31 -17.88
N SER A 166 10.52 -42.61 -17.57
CA SER A 166 9.42 -41.63 -17.50
C SER A 166 8.72 -41.68 -16.15
N PRO A 167 8.15 -40.57 -15.71
CA PRO A 167 7.29 -40.58 -14.53
C PRO A 167 6.06 -41.45 -14.74
N GLU A 168 5.75 -42.34 -13.80
CA GLU A 168 4.58 -43.21 -13.87
C GLU A 168 3.38 -42.56 -13.20
N THR A 169 2.19 -42.90 -13.63
CA THR A 169 0.95 -42.46 -12.96
C THR A 169 0.89 -43.05 -11.54
N CYS A 170 0.64 -42.24 -10.56
CA CYS A 170 0.52 -42.67 -9.16
C CYS A 170 -0.66 -43.64 -9.01
N SER A 171 -0.40 -44.89 -8.62
CA SER A 171 -1.41 -45.93 -8.46
C SER A 171 -2.44 -45.60 -7.38
N LYS A 172 -2.00 -44.94 -6.28
CA LYS A 172 -2.85 -44.60 -5.13
C LYS A 172 -3.93 -43.58 -5.42
N CYS A 173 -3.63 -42.57 -6.23
CA CYS A 173 -4.57 -41.50 -6.59
C CYS A 173 -5.06 -41.58 -8.04
N GLY A 174 -4.58 -42.55 -8.83
CA GLY A 174 -4.93 -42.68 -10.25
C GLY A 174 -4.57 -41.43 -11.08
N GLY A 175 -3.49 -40.73 -10.72
CA GLY A 175 -3.06 -39.51 -11.41
C GLY A 175 -3.73 -38.22 -10.91
N LYS A 176 -4.71 -38.30 -10.00
CA LYS A 176 -5.46 -37.13 -9.52
C LYS A 176 -4.67 -36.24 -8.56
N GLY A 177 -3.57 -36.71 -8.00
CA GLY A 177 -2.77 -36.00 -7.01
C GLY A 177 -3.39 -35.87 -5.62
N GLN A 178 -4.65 -36.28 -5.47
CA GLN A 178 -5.42 -36.17 -4.21
C GLN A 178 -6.10 -37.49 -3.88
N VAL A 179 -6.29 -37.71 -2.59
CA VAL A 179 -7.08 -38.84 -2.06
C VAL A 179 -8.19 -38.28 -1.19
N VAL A 180 -9.36 -38.90 -1.29
CA VAL A 180 -10.53 -38.51 -0.53
C VAL A 180 -10.66 -39.49 0.66
N PHE A 181 -10.54 -38.98 1.87
CA PHE A 181 -10.84 -39.71 3.08
C PHE A 181 -12.28 -39.39 3.48
N THR A 182 -13.07 -40.46 3.56
CA THR A 182 -14.44 -40.35 4.06
C THR A 182 -14.44 -40.77 5.53
N GLN A 183 -14.73 -39.82 6.40
CA GLN A 183 -14.80 -40.11 7.83
C GLN A 183 -16.27 -40.02 8.28
N GLN A 184 -16.80 -41.08 8.85
CA GLN A 184 -18.12 -41.04 9.48
C GLN A 184 -17.98 -40.36 10.84
N SER A 185 -18.68 -39.25 11.00
CA SER A 185 -18.85 -38.52 12.26
C SER A 185 -20.27 -38.73 12.78
N PHE A 186 -20.50 -38.53 14.07
CA PHE A 186 -21.83 -38.60 14.69
C PHE A 186 -22.87 -37.67 14.03
N PHE A 187 -22.41 -36.61 13.31
CA PHE A 187 -23.23 -35.66 12.60
C PHE A 187 -23.28 -35.86 11.08
N GLY A 188 -22.80 -36.98 10.56
CA GLY A 188 -22.82 -37.30 9.15
C GLY A 188 -21.45 -37.65 8.57
N THR A 189 -21.41 -37.91 7.27
CA THR A 189 -20.22 -38.29 6.52
C THR A 189 -19.46 -37.08 6.07
N VAL A 190 -18.26 -36.84 6.63
CA VAL A 190 -17.37 -35.76 6.22
C VAL A 190 -16.38 -36.31 5.18
N ARG A 191 -16.33 -35.67 4.01
CA ARG A 191 -15.35 -35.94 2.94
C ARG A 191 -14.19 -34.96 3.08
N ASN A 192 -13.00 -35.45 3.41
CA ASN A 192 -11.79 -34.66 3.50
C ASN A 192 -10.89 -35.00 2.31
N VAL A 193 -10.52 -33.97 1.53
CA VAL A 193 -9.65 -34.11 0.37
C VAL A 193 -8.25 -33.71 0.77
N GLN A 194 -7.29 -34.64 0.72
CA GLN A 194 -5.89 -34.39 1.06
C GLN A 194 -4.97 -34.67 -0.12
N ALA A 195 -3.80 -34.01 -0.15
CA ALA A 195 -2.77 -34.34 -1.11
C ALA A 195 -2.36 -35.82 -0.95
N CYS A 196 -2.24 -36.53 -2.07
CA CYS A 196 -1.82 -37.93 -2.04
C CYS A 196 -0.43 -38.04 -1.41
N PRO A 197 -0.25 -38.85 -0.36
CA PRO A 197 1.03 -38.94 0.34
C PRO A 197 2.15 -39.54 -0.51
N ASP A 198 1.82 -40.40 -1.50
CA ASP A 198 2.82 -41.10 -2.30
C ASP A 198 3.38 -40.17 -3.40
N CYS A 199 2.56 -39.36 -4.04
CA CYS A 199 2.99 -38.44 -5.09
C CYS A 199 3.03 -36.97 -4.62
N GLN A 200 2.68 -36.65 -3.38
CA GLN A 200 2.69 -35.32 -2.78
C GLN A 200 1.94 -34.28 -3.64
N GLY A 201 0.84 -34.69 -4.25
CA GLY A 201 0.00 -33.81 -5.05
C GLY A 201 0.33 -33.77 -6.56
N THR A 202 1.42 -34.37 -7.01
CA THR A 202 1.84 -34.32 -8.43
C THR A 202 1.05 -35.25 -9.34
N GLY A 203 0.40 -36.26 -8.81
CA GLY A 203 -0.26 -37.33 -9.57
C GLY A 203 0.68 -38.32 -10.24
N LYS A 204 2.00 -38.09 -10.18
CA LYS A 204 3.03 -38.91 -10.82
C LYS A 204 4.08 -39.35 -9.79
N VAL A 205 4.66 -40.54 -9.99
CA VAL A 205 5.73 -41.09 -9.14
C VAL A 205 6.96 -41.34 -10.02
N ILE A 206 8.10 -40.89 -9.55
CA ILE A 206 9.39 -41.08 -10.23
C ILE A 206 10.15 -42.19 -9.47
N LYS A 207 10.31 -43.36 -10.08
CA LYS A 207 11.06 -44.49 -9.53
C LYS A 207 12.56 -44.20 -9.51
N GLU A 208 13.10 -43.78 -10.64
CA GLU A 208 14.50 -43.44 -10.81
C GLU A 208 14.64 -41.92 -11.01
N LYS A 209 15.18 -41.24 -10.01
CA LYS A 209 15.34 -39.78 -10.04
C LYS A 209 16.53 -39.37 -10.90
N CYS A 210 16.38 -38.28 -11.65
CA CYS A 210 17.49 -37.66 -12.34
C CYS A 210 18.59 -37.23 -11.36
N ALA A 211 19.83 -37.56 -11.66
CA ALA A 211 20.97 -37.28 -10.78
C ALA A 211 21.19 -35.77 -10.57
N ASP A 212 21.01 -34.96 -11.63
CA ASP A 212 21.31 -33.52 -11.58
C ASP A 212 20.24 -32.73 -10.81
N CYS A 213 18.99 -32.97 -11.06
CA CYS A 213 17.88 -32.24 -10.41
C CYS A 213 17.26 -32.97 -9.21
N ARG A 214 17.70 -34.20 -8.93
CA ARG A 214 17.23 -35.04 -7.81
C ARG A 214 15.71 -35.23 -7.76
N GLY A 215 15.08 -35.28 -8.94
CA GLY A 215 13.65 -35.50 -9.09
C GLY A 215 12.81 -34.24 -9.19
N THR A 216 13.38 -33.05 -9.06
CA THR A 216 12.62 -31.78 -9.11
C THR A 216 12.27 -31.33 -10.53
N GLY A 217 13.01 -31.81 -11.53
CA GLY A 217 12.90 -31.34 -12.92
C GLY A 217 13.56 -29.97 -13.18
N TYR A 218 14.05 -29.29 -12.13
CA TYR A 218 14.61 -27.94 -12.22
C TYR A 218 15.93 -27.85 -11.49
N ILE A 219 16.82 -26.95 -11.98
CA ILE A 219 18.13 -26.65 -11.39
C ILE A 219 18.17 -25.16 -11.09
N PRO A 220 18.58 -24.75 -9.87
CA PRO A 220 18.78 -23.34 -9.54
C PRO A 220 19.99 -22.79 -10.32
N MET A 221 19.78 -21.70 -11.05
CA MET A 221 20.82 -20.98 -11.77
C MET A 221 20.80 -19.51 -11.43
N LYS A 222 21.98 -18.93 -11.22
CA LYS A 222 22.13 -17.47 -11.05
C LYS A 222 22.13 -16.82 -12.43
N LYS A 223 21.21 -15.89 -12.63
CA LYS A 223 21.09 -15.10 -13.86
C LYS A 223 21.08 -13.61 -13.54
N ARG A 224 21.72 -12.85 -14.43
CA ARG A 224 21.71 -11.39 -14.38
C ARG A 224 20.62 -10.88 -15.32
N TYR A 225 19.81 -9.97 -14.81
CA TYR A 225 18.75 -9.31 -15.55
C TYR A 225 18.91 -7.81 -15.46
N SER A 226 18.76 -7.12 -16.57
CA SER A 226 18.67 -5.66 -16.60
C SER A 226 17.23 -5.25 -16.32
N VAL A 227 17.06 -4.40 -15.33
CA VAL A 227 15.78 -3.83 -14.92
C VAL A 227 15.73 -2.38 -15.31
N ASP A 228 14.75 -2.01 -16.11
CA ASP A 228 14.45 -0.62 -16.43
C ASP A 228 13.59 0.00 -15.33
N ILE A 229 14.15 0.99 -14.64
CA ILE A 229 13.48 1.74 -13.57
C ILE A 229 12.99 3.05 -14.17
N PRO A 230 11.67 3.26 -14.22
CA PRO A 230 11.11 4.47 -14.82
C PRO A 230 11.43 5.72 -14.01
N ALA A 231 11.55 6.85 -14.70
CA ALA A 231 11.71 8.17 -14.07
C ALA A 231 10.51 8.49 -13.18
N GLY A 232 10.77 9.10 -12.04
CA GLY A 232 9.73 9.49 -11.09
C GLY A 232 9.25 8.40 -10.15
N ILE A 233 9.87 7.21 -10.19
CA ILE A 233 9.54 6.12 -9.26
C ILE A 233 9.72 6.55 -7.81
N ASP A 234 8.85 6.07 -6.92
CA ASP A 234 8.94 6.38 -5.50
C ASP A 234 9.52 5.21 -4.70
N ASN A 235 9.97 5.51 -3.48
CA ASN A 235 10.46 4.50 -2.55
C ASN A 235 9.37 3.47 -2.22
N GLY A 236 9.72 2.18 -2.25
CA GLY A 236 8.78 1.08 -2.01
C GLY A 236 7.90 0.70 -3.21
N GLN A 237 7.98 1.41 -4.32
CA GLN A 237 7.28 0.99 -5.54
C GLN A 237 7.99 -0.17 -6.21
N SER A 238 7.22 -1.01 -6.91
CA SER A 238 7.75 -2.21 -7.56
C SER A 238 7.60 -2.15 -9.07
N THR A 239 8.68 -2.50 -9.77
CA THR A 239 8.68 -2.75 -11.22
C THR A 239 8.49 -4.24 -11.48
N ARG A 240 7.61 -4.58 -12.42
CA ARG A 240 7.30 -5.97 -12.79
C ARG A 240 8.07 -6.38 -14.03
N MET A 241 8.76 -7.51 -13.95
CA MET A 241 9.42 -8.18 -15.08
C MET A 241 8.65 -9.47 -15.39
N PRO A 242 7.87 -9.52 -16.48
CA PRO A 242 6.99 -10.65 -16.78
C PRO A 242 7.77 -11.90 -17.19
N GLY A 243 7.29 -13.07 -16.77
CA GLY A 243 7.80 -14.37 -17.20
C GLY A 243 9.19 -14.77 -16.69
N LEU A 244 9.78 -14.02 -15.74
CA LEU A 244 11.11 -14.31 -15.18
C LEU A 244 11.05 -14.93 -13.78
N GLY A 245 9.86 -15.18 -13.25
CA GLY A 245 9.65 -15.83 -11.96
C GLY A 245 9.84 -17.34 -11.97
N GLU A 246 9.31 -18.03 -10.96
CA GLU A 246 9.37 -19.49 -10.85
C GLU A 246 8.64 -20.17 -12.01
N PRO A 247 9.10 -21.35 -12.44
CA PRO A 247 8.41 -22.13 -13.46
C PRO A 247 7.00 -22.51 -13.00
N GLY A 248 6.07 -22.52 -13.94
CA GLY A 248 4.71 -23.00 -13.70
C GLY A 248 4.66 -24.52 -13.55
N THR A 249 3.57 -25.02 -12.97
CA THR A 249 3.31 -26.45 -12.85
C THR A 249 2.40 -26.94 -13.98
N ASN A 250 2.52 -28.20 -14.34
CA ASN A 250 1.70 -28.86 -15.39
C ASN A 250 1.70 -28.12 -16.75
N GLY A 251 2.86 -27.57 -17.15
CA GLY A 251 2.99 -26.81 -18.40
C GLY A 251 2.46 -25.36 -18.33
N GLY A 252 2.17 -24.86 -17.15
CA GLY A 252 1.76 -23.47 -16.94
C GLY A 252 2.91 -22.47 -17.21
N PRO A 253 2.58 -21.18 -17.45
CA PRO A 253 3.57 -20.13 -17.68
C PRO A 253 4.36 -19.85 -16.41
N ARG A 254 5.57 -19.29 -16.59
CA ARG A 254 6.38 -18.81 -15.46
C ARG A 254 5.68 -17.65 -14.73
N GLY A 255 6.02 -17.49 -13.47
CA GLY A 255 5.66 -16.32 -12.68
C GLY A 255 6.40 -15.06 -13.16
N ASP A 256 6.25 -13.98 -12.44
CA ASP A 256 6.91 -12.70 -12.71
C ASP A 256 7.94 -12.41 -11.63
N VAL A 257 8.90 -11.52 -11.93
CA VAL A 257 9.77 -10.92 -10.91
C VAL A 257 9.23 -9.54 -10.57
N LEU A 258 9.02 -9.30 -9.28
CA LEU A 258 8.67 -7.99 -8.72
C LEU A 258 9.93 -7.42 -8.07
N VAL A 259 10.42 -6.33 -8.66
CA VAL A 259 11.62 -5.62 -8.18
C VAL A 259 11.17 -4.40 -7.39
N GLU A 260 11.29 -4.45 -6.08
CA GLU A 260 11.01 -3.33 -5.19
C GLU A 260 12.16 -2.35 -5.22
N VAL A 261 11.84 -1.09 -5.43
CA VAL A 261 12.84 -0.01 -5.50
C VAL A 261 13.01 0.65 -4.14
N ILE A 262 14.24 0.66 -3.63
CA ILE A 262 14.62 1.33 -2.40
C ILE A 262 15.45 2.56 -2.77
N VAL A 263 14.88 3.75 -2.55
CA VAL A 263 15.56 5.02 -2.83
C VAL A 263 16.42 5.42 -1.63
N SER A 264 17.71 5.64 -1.87
CA SER A 264 18.63 6.14 -0.84
C SER A 264 18.31 7.59 -0.47
N ARG A 265 18.44 7.94 0.81
CA ARG A 265 18.27 9.32 1.26
C ARG A 265 19.33 10.21 0.65
N HIS A 266 18.91 11.38 0.18
CA HIS A 266 19.82 12.43 -0.30
C HIS A 266 20.14 13.41 0.83
N PRO A 267 21.39 13.92 0.95
CA PRO A 267 21.78 14.83 2.04
C PRO A 267 21.07 16.20 1.98
N ILE A 268 20.72 16.67 0.79
CA ILE A 268 20.15 18.01 0.56
C ILE A 268 18.65 17.92 0.24
N PHE A 269 18.26 16.97 -0.62
CA PHE A 269 16.92 16.89 -1.17
C PHE A 269 16.01 15.95 -0.38
N GLN A 270 14.80 16.43 -0.11
CA GLN A 270 13.72 15.65 0.45
C GLN A 270 12.56 15.62 -0.55
N ARG A 271 12.00 14.45 -0.80
CA ARG A 271 10.88 14.28 -1.71
C ARG A 271 9.57 14.17 -0.94
N GLN A 272 8.54 14.87 -1.42
CA GLN A 272 7.14 14.65 -1.03
C GLN A 272 6.31 14.60 -2.33
N ASP A 273 5.81 13.44 -2.66
CA ASP A 273 5.13 13.16 -3.94
C ASP A 273 5.98 13.53 -5.16
N MET A 274 5.56 14.52 -5.92
CA MET A 274 6.32 15.05 -7.07
C MET A 274 7.18 16.27 -6.72
N ASN A 275 7.07 16.81 -5.52
CA ASN A 275 7.82 18.00 -5.12
C ASN A 275 9.11 17.64 -4.40
N ILE A 276 10.10 18.51 -4.56
CA ILE A 276 11.39 18.42 -3.88
C ILE A 276 11.48 19.57 -2.90
N TYR A 277 12.05 19.31 -1.74
CA TYR A 277 12.29 20.31 -0.70
C TYR A 277 13.78 20.32 -0.37
N SER A 278 14.35 21.52 -0.25
CA SER A 278 15.73 21.72 0.21
C SER A 278 15.85 22.98 1.04
N THR A 279 16.95 23.08 1.77
CA THR A 279 17.30 24.26 2.56
C THR A 279 18.61 24.80 2.02
N VAL A 280 18.65 26.11 1.75
CA VAL A 280 19.84 26.80 1.26
C VAL A 280 20.24 27.87 2.26
N PRO A 281 21.49 27.84 2.78
CA PRO A 281 22.00 28.89 3.62
C PRO A 281 22.28 30.14 2.80
N VAL A 282 21.91 31.30 3.34
CA VAL A 282 22.15 32.61 2.74
C VAL A 282 22.86 33.48 3.75
N SER A 283 23.85 34.24 3.34
CA SER A 283 24.55 35.17 4.23
C SER A 283 23.62 36.33 4.63
N PHE A 284 23.84 36.86 5.81
CA PHE A 284 23.10 38.04 6.30
C PHE A 284 23.21 39.22 5.30
N ALA A 285 24.37 39.46 4.73
CA ALA A 285 24.57 40.54 3.77
C ALA A 285 23.71 40.38 2.51
N VAL A 286 23.64 39.16 1.95
CA VAL A 286 22.78 38.90 0.77
C VAL A 286 21.31 38.95 1.15
N ALA A 287 20.93 38.50 2.33
CA ALA A 287 19.54 38.58 2.78
C ALA A 287 19.09 40.06 2.98
N ALA A 288 19.98 40.90 3.50
CA ALA A 288 19.69 42.32 3.77
C ALA A 288 19.72 43.19 2.49
N LEU A 289 20.76 43.03 1.66
CA LEU A 289 21.02 43.87 0.51
C LEU A 289 20.41 43.35 -0.80
N GLY A 290 20.05 42.08 -0.85
CA GLY A 290 19.75 41.36 -2.06
C GLY A 290 21.02 40.82 -2.74
N GLY A 291 20.84 40.04 -3.79
CA GLY A 291 21.93 39.52 -4.59
C GLY A 291 21.66 38.11 -5.12
N GLU A 292 22.53 37.65 -5.99
CA GLU A 292 22.42 36.38 -6.64
C GLU A 292 22.99 35.25 -5.77
N ILE A 293 22.28 34.12 -5.70
CA ILE A 293 22.74 32.90 -5.08
C ILE A 293 22.62 31.72 -6.05
N PHE A 294 23.45 30.71 -5.85
CA PHE A 294 23.32 29.45 -6.55
C PHE A 294 22.50 28.46 -5.72
N ILE A 295 21.45 27.92 -6.33
CA ILE A 295 20.62 26.88 -5.73
C ILE A 295 20.89 25.57 -6.46
N ASP A 296 21.29 24.54 -5.72
CA ASP A 296 21.42 23.21 -6.27
C ASP A 296 20.03 22.61 -6.52
N THR A 297 19.81 22.12 -7.72
CA THR A 297 18.60 21.41 -8.12
C THR A 297 18.97 20.05 -8.71
N VAL A 298 18.01 19.15 -8.85
CA VAL A 298 18.25 17.85 -9.51
C VAL A 298 18.72 17.97 -10.97
N ASP A 299 18.41 19.08 -11.64
CA ASP A 299 18.83 19.35 -13.03
C ASP A 299 20.15 20.13 -13.11
N GLY A 300 20.79 20.42 -11.97
CA GLY A 300 21.98 21.25 -11.89
C GLY A 300 21.74 22.55 -11.10
N LYS A 301 22.71 23.47 -11.16
CA LYS A 301 22.65 24.75 -10.43
C LYS A 301 21.80 25.76 -11.14
N VAL A 302 20.97 26.48 -10.38
CA VAL A 302 20.14 27.58 -10.86
C VAL A 302 20.53 28.84 -10.10
N ILE A 303 20.67 29.95 -10.83
CA ILE A 303 20.88 31.26 -10.22
C ILE A 303 19.51 31.80 -9.77
N TYR A 304 19.44 32.25 -8.53
CA TYR A 304 18.25 32.88 -7.97
C TYR A 304 18.61 34.27 -7.40
N ASP A 305 17.83 35.25 -7.75
CA ASP A 305 17.98 36.61 -7.26
C ASP A 305 17.20 36.81 -5.96
N VAL A 306 17.93 36.96 -4.86
CA VAL A 306 17.37 37.16 -3.52
C VAL A 306 17.02 38.63 -3.37
N LYS A 307 15.78 38.92 -3.02
CA LYS A 307 15.31 40.30 -2.80
C LYS A 307 15.89 40.85 -1.49
N ALA A 308 16.21 42.14 -1.50
CA ALA A 308 16.63 42.84 -0.29
C ALA A 308 15.57 42.73 0.81
N GLY A 309 16.02 42.48 2.05
CA GLY A 309 15.14 42.30 3.19
C GLY A 309 14.51 40.90 3.31
N THR A 310 15.03 39.91 2.59
CA THR A 310 14.58 38.54 2.67
C THR A 310 14.80 37.97 4.07
N GLN A 311 13.74 37.45 4.69
CA GLN A 311 13.79 36.87 6.04
C GLN A 311 14.15 35.39 6.00
N THR A 312 14.67 34.90 7.14
CA THR A 312 14.89 33.44 7.31
C THR A 312 13.57 32.68 7.15
N ASP A 313 13.65 31.40 6.72
CA ASP A 313 12.53 30.53 6.43
C ASP A 313 11.64 30.99 5.24
N THR A 314 12.12 31.96 4.46
CA THR A 314 11.45 32.35 3.20
C THR A 314 11.48 31.19 2.21
N LYS A 315 10.30 30.79 1.74
CA LYS A 315 10.14 29.70 0.77
C LYS A 315 10.09 30.21 -0.65
N VAL A 316 10.97 29.67 -1.47
CA VAL A 316 11.08 29.96 -2.89
C VAL A 316 10.61 28.75 -3.69
N ARG A 317 9.77 28.97 -4.69
CA ARG A 317 9.27 27.92 -5.58
C ARG A 317 9.99 27.98 -6.92
N LEU A 318 10.73 26.95 -7.25
CA LEU A 318 11.33 26.74 -8.57
C LEU A 318 10.40 25.84 -9.39
N LYS A 319 9.62 26.45 -10.28
CA LYS A 319 8.58 25.78 -11.06
C LYS A 319 9.19 24.73 -11.99
N GLY A 320 8.62 23.51 -12.00
CA GLY A 320 9.03 22.42 -12.89
C GLY A 320 10.39 21.78 -12.55
N LYS A 321 11.00 22.11 -11.39
CA LYS A 321 12.28 21.55 -10.93
C LYS A 321 12.10 20.40 -9.93
N GLY A 322 10.90 19.84 -9.84
CA GLY A 322 10.60 18.68 -9.04
C GLY A 322 10.79 17.36 -9.79
N VAL A 323 10.18 16.30 -9.26
CA VAL A 323 10.21 14.95 -9.80
C VAL A 323 9.20 14.80 -10.94
N PRO A 324 9.54 14.16 -12.06
CA PRO A 324 8.56 13.88 -13.12
C PRO A 324 7.54 12.83 -12.67
N SER A 325 6.33 12.91 -13.23
CA SER A 325 5.33 11.88 -13.03
C SER A 325 5.73 10.60 -13.77
N TRP A 326 5.65 9.45 -13.10
CA TRP A 326 5.94 8.15 -13.72
C TRP A 326 4.93 7.78 -14.85
N ARG A 327 3.73 8.39 -14.86
CA ARG A 327 2.71 8.20 -15.90
C ARG A 327 2.91 9.11 -17.11
N ASN A 328 3.29 10.36 -16.87
CA ASN A 328 3.53 11.34 -17.91
C ASN A 328 4.77 12.17 -17.55
N ARG A 329 5.87 11.96 -18.28
CA ARG A 329 7.16 12.59 -18.03
C ARG A 329 7.15 14.11 -18.27
N GLU A 330 6.19 14.63 -19.02
CA GLU A 330 6.03 16.07 -19.26
C GLU A 330 5.53 16.82 -18.02
N ILE A 331 4.82 16.10 -17.13
CA ILE A 331 4.32 16.66 -15.89
C ILE A 331 5.41 16.51 -14.82
N ARG A 332 5.92 17.62 -14.34
CA ARG A 332 6.89 17.66 -13.24
C ARG A 332 6.33 18.46 -12.07
N GLY A 333 6.69 18.07 -10.87
CA GLY A 333 6.47 18.84 -9.67
C GLY A 333 7.41 20.05 -9.59
N ASP A 334 7.40 20.70 -8.46
CA ASP A 334 8.19 21.89 -8.19
C ASP A 334 9.27 21.60 -7.12
N HIS A 335 10.28 22.46 -7.11
CA HIS A 335 11.28 22.44 -6.05
C HIS A 335 11.04 23.63 -5.12
N TYR A 336 10.76 23.34 -3.86
CA TYR A 336 10.57 24.32 -2.79
C TYR A 336 11.87 24.45 -2.00
N VAL A 337 12.45 25.63 -2.06
CA VAL A 337 13.71 25.95 -1.39
C VAL A 337 13.42 26.85 -0.20
N THR A 338 13.84 26.46 0.98
CA THR A 338 13.77 27.29 2.18
C THR A 338 15.10 28.02 2.34
N LEU A 339 15.07 29.35 2.30
CA LEU A 339 16.23 30.18 2.53
C LEU A 339 16.42 30.39 4.03
N VAL A 340 17.61 30.04 4.53
CA VAL A 340 17.93 30.19 5.97
C VAL A 340 19.11 31.12 6.09
N VAL A 341 18.89 32.23 6.79
CA VAL A 341 19.98 33.18 7.06
C VAL A 341 20.97 32.55 8.03
N GLN A 342 22.19 32.38 7.55
CA GLN A 342 23.26 31.80 8.35
C GLN A 342 24.12 32.89 8.98
N VAL A 343 24.27 32.83 10.30
CA VAL A 343 25.17 33.70 11.04
C VAL A 343 26.54 33.03 11.07
N PRO A 344 27.63 33.71 10.65
CA PRO A 344 28.96 33.12 10.64
C PRO A 344 29.52 32.90 12.06
N ASP A 345 30.02 31.71 12.32
CA ASP A 345 30.60 31.36 13.63
C ASP A 345 31.93 32.08 13.92
N LYS A 346 32.69 32.39 12.86
CA LYS A 346 34.02 33.02 12.97
C LYS A 346 34.06 34.30 12.18
N LEU A 347 34.39 35.40 12.85
CA LEU A 347 34.52 36.72 12.26
C LEU A 347 35.94 37.24 12.47
N SER A 348 36.51 37.88 11.44
CA SER A 348 37.72 38.69 11.57
C SER A 348 37.47 39.91 12.46
N ASN A 349 38.55 40.51 13.01
CA ASN A 349 38.41 41.70 13.82
C ASN A 349 37.78 42.89 13.05
N GLU A 350 38.14 43.04 11.76
CA GLU A 350 37.57 44.03 10.85
C GLU A 350 36.04 43.80 10.65
N ALA A 351 35.62 42.54 10.40
CA ALA A 351 34.20 42.20 10.27
C ALA A 351 33.39 42.50 11.54
N LYS A 352 34.01 42.31 12.73
CA LYS A 352 33.35 42.62 14.00
C LYS A 352 33.15 44.11 14.15
N GLU A 353 34.13 44.95 13.74
CA GLU A 353 34.01 46.42 13.80
C GLU A 353 32.95 46.92 12.80
N LEU A 354 32.91 46.37 11.60
CA LEU A 354 31.89 46.74 10.62
C LEU A 354 30.47 46.36 11.09
N LEU A 355 30.30 45.17 11.72
CA LEU A 355 29.01 44.79 12.28
C LEU A 355 28.58 45.69 13.45
N LYS A 356 29.51 46.14 14.31
CA LYS A 356 29.19 47.09 15.36
C LYS A 356 28.70 48.42 14.79
N LYS A 357 29.41 48.95 13.76
CA LYS A 357 29.01 50.17 13.07
C LYS A 357 27.64 50.02 12.38
N PHE A 358 27.36 48.82 11.84
CA PHE A 358 26.09 48.51 11.25
C PHE A 358 24.97 48.56 12.30
N ASP A 359 25.18 47.90 13.47
CA ASP A 359 24.21 47.89 14.58
C ASP A 359 23.91 49.28 15.10
N GLU A 360 24.97 50.12 15.19
CA GLU A 360 24.83 51.56 15.56
C GLU A 360 24.05 52.35 14.48
N ALA A 361 24.26 52.09 13.20
CA ALA A 361 23.63 52.83 12.12
C ALA A 361 22.16 52.42 11.88
N THR A 362 21.82 51.16 12.12
CA THR A 362 20.45 50.66 11.87
C THR A 362 19.50 50.95 13.03
N MET A 363 20.00 51.16 14.26
CA MET A 363 19.17 51.34 15.44
C MET A 363 18.02 50.33 15.49
N ASP A 364 18.33 49.02 15.36
CA ASP A 364 17.34 47.98 15.21
C ASP A 364 16.30 48.07 16.33
N SER A 365 15.04 48.19 15.98
CA SER A 365 13.92 48.47 16.93
C SER A 365 13.81 47.47 18.10
N LEU A 366 14.29 46.26 17.91
CA LEU A 366 14.33 45.22 18.95
C LEU A 366 15.40 45.52 20.03
N THR A 367 16.60 45.97 19.63
CA THR A 367 17.65 46.34 20.56
C THR A 367 17.38 47.69 21.21
N ALA A 368 16.72 48.62 20.53
CA ALA A 368 16.30 49.90 21.08
C ALA A 368 15.25 49.74 22.22
N VAL A 369 14.29 48.80 22.03
CA VAL A 369 13.28 48.50 23.07
C VAL A 369 13.93 47.83 24.30
N GLN A 370 14.88 46.93 24.11
CA GLN A 370 15.60 46.29 25.21
C GLN A 370 16.52 47.26 25.96
N ARG A 371 17.15 48.22 25.27
CA ARG A 371 17.95 49.29 25.90
C ARG A 371 17.07 50.28 26.65
N ALA A 372 15.90 50.63 26.12
CA ALA A 372 14.95 51.52 26.79
C ALA A 372 14.33 50.93 28.06
N THR A 373 14.11 49.60 28.08
CA THR A 373 13.58 48.89 29.28
C THR A 373 14.68 48.54 30.30
N GLY A 374 15.96 48.62 29.93
CA GLY A 374 17.10 48.35 30.81
C GLY A 374 17.65 49.57 31.54
N SER A 375 17.26 50.82 31.16
CA SER A 375 17.79 52.04 31.74
C SER A 375 17.01 52.60 32.98
N ASP A 376 15.92 51.95 33.39
CA ASP A 376 15.12 52.40 34.54
C ASP A 376 15.31 51.58 35.81
N LYS A 377 16.44 50.91 35.99
CA LYS A 377 16.75 50.20 37.25
C LYS A 377 18.12 50.52 37.84
N ASP A 378 18.46 51.79 37.92
CA ASP A 378 19.57 52.21 38.79
C ASP A 378 19.33 53.66 39.31
N THR A 379 18.32 53.89 40.13
CA THR A 379 18.30 54.92 41.14
C THR A 379 17.34 54.53 42.27
N ASP A 380 17.91 54.48 43.42
CA ASP A 380 17.33 54.58 44.78
C ASP A 380 17.09 53.26 45.53
N GLY A 381 17.81 53.27 46.66
CA GLY A 381 17.34 52.64 47.87
C GLY A 381 18.38 51.87 48.68
N LYS A 382 19.22 52.58 49.38
CA LYS A 382 19.91 52.09 50.60
C LYS A 382 18.89 51.51 51.59
N ASP A 383 19.43 50.57 52.37
CA ASP A 383 19.04 50.10 53.70
C ASP A 383 18.07 48.92 53.81
N GLY A 384 18.61 47.93 54.55
CA GLY A 384 17.77 47.01 55.29
C GLY A 384 18.19 45.53 55.30
N LYS A 385 18.99 45.24 56.26
CA LYS A 385 19.40 43.91 56.76
C LYS A 385 18.37 42.81 56.82
N ASP A 386 18.96 41.58 56.75
CA ASP A 386 18.61 40.37 57.51
C ASP A 386 17.62 39.37 56.84
N GLY A 387 18.11 38.14 56.69
CA GLY A 387 17.27 36.95 56.94
C GLY A 387 17.29 35.83 55.96
N LYS A 388 18.24 34.94 56.09
CA LYS A 388 18.17 33.46 56.04
C LYS A 388 17.22 32.71 55.08
N ASP A 389 17.88 31.75 54.47
CA ASP A 389 17.49 30.37 54.24
C ASP A 389 16.53 29.99 53.08
N GLY A 390 17.11 29.24 52.19
CA GLY A 390 16.52 27.95 51.87
C GLY A 390 16.08 27.62 50.45
N LYS A 391 16.86 26.78 49.86
CA LYS A 391 16.50 25.73 48.92
C LYS A 391 16.51 26.00 47.42
N LYS A 392 17.62 25.54 46.84
CA LYS A 392 17.78 25.04 45.45
C LYS A 392 16.67 24.06 45.08
N LYS A 393 16.03 24.25 43.97
CA LYS A 393 15.50 23.17 43.18
C LYS A 393 15.94 23.32 41.75
N LYS A 394 16.80 22.37 41.34
CA LYS A 394 17.14 22.04 39.94
C LYS A 394 15.88 21.58 39.23
N PHE A 395 15.68 22.06 38.02
CA PHE A 395 14.84 21.35 37.03
C PHE A 395 15.62 21.31 35.73
N TRP A 396 16.20 20.15 35.50
CA TRP A 396 16.54 19.64 34.19
C TRP A 396 15.71 18.38 33.97
N LYS A 397 14.85 18.37 32.99
CA LYS A 397 14.80 17.30 31.99
C LYS A 397 13.91 17.74 30.85
#